data_fe2a30d943e20d6bd9c0c7b7518e7c80
#
_entry.id   fe2a30d943e20d6bd9c0c7b7518e7c80
#
_cell.length_a   1.000
_cell.length_b   1.000
_cell.length_c   1.000
_cell.angle_alpha   90.00
_cell.angle_beta   90.00
_cell.angle_gamma   90.00
#
_symmetry.space_group_name_H-M   'P 1'
#
loop_
_entity.id
_entity.type
_entity.pdbx_description
1 polymer ?
#
loop_
_entity_poly.entity_id
_entity_poly.type
_entity_poly.pdbx_seq_one_letter_code
_entity_poly.pdbx_strand_id
1 'polypeptide(L)'
;MSKAENKIILMDDAEAASIQTLTGWVDRHGRYWGNDEQQARWCGATHRKCKNKPDEHPIHSTHSYCEECHRESRQETFAKMDRVVWAGEPLVIFDSDQYFFDAESLSDYCWENSVLPSELQLIICEPNYPPEFDIEQHCEEVIPDGEDYYSLSQQIRDAADALNKAIKESSPVSWSGDGRVAIVSDDMLTDEQQAEIMNGRV
;
A
#
# COMPACT_ATOMS: atom_id res chain seq x y z
N MET A 1 -53.01 4.32 -1.98
CA MET A 1 -51.90 3.65 -1.25
C MET A 1 -52.19 3.81 0.23
N SER A 2 -52.68 2.77 0.94
CA SER A 2 -53.01 2.84 2.36
C SER A 2 -51.69 2.93 3.16
N LYS A 3 -51.58 3.95 4.02
CA LYS A 3 -50.51 4.01 5.05
C LYS A 3 -50.68 2.78 5.93
N ALA A 4 -49.66 1.90 5.95
CA ALA A 4 -49.59 0.88 6.96
C ALA A 4 -49.47 1.60 8.33
N GLU A 5 -50.49 1.44 9.16
CA GLU A 5 -50.45 1.90 10.54
C GLU A 5 -49.29 1.14 11.24
N ASN A 6 -48.32 1.88 11.76
CA ASN A 6 -47.25 1.29 12.56
C ASN A 6 -47.88 0.75 13.86
N LYS A 7 -48.10 -0.57 13.91
CA LYS A 7 -48.60 -1.24 15.09
C LYS A 7 -47.55 -1.10 16.22
N ILE A 8 -47.98 -0.55 17.34
CA ILE A 8 -47.12 -0.49 18.54
C ILE A 8 -47.16 -1.86 19.22
N ILE A 9 -45.97 -2.46 19.45
CA ILE A 9 -45.77 -3.73 20.16
C ILE A 9 -45.05 -3.41 21.46
N LEU A 10 -45.74 -3.66 22.58
CA LEU A 10 -45.16 -3.44 23.90
C LEU A 10 -44.23 -4.59 24.29
N MET A 11 -43.31 -4.35 25.25
CA MET A 11 -42.34 -5.34 25.71
C MET A 11 -43.00 -6.60 26.30
N ASP A 12 -44.21 -6.46 26.86
CA ASP A 12 -44.98 -7.53 27.48
C ASP A 12 -45.91 -8.27 26.51
N ASP A 13 -45.97 -7.83 25.24
CA ASP A 13 -46.77 -8.50 24.21
C ASP A 13 -46.13 -9.80 23.79
N ALA A 14 -46.93 -10.85 23.62
CA ALA A 14 -46.48 -12.17 23.11
C ALA A 14 -45.86 -12.08 21.71
N GLU A 15 -46.14 -11.03 20.98
CA GLU A 15 -45.56 -10.75 19.66
C GLU A 15 -44.14 -10.16 19.73
N ALA A 16 -43.72 -9.61 20.87
CA ALA A 16 -42.43 -8.96 21.01
C ALA A 16 -41.26 -9.95 20.93
N ALA A 17 -41.44 -11.22 21.38
CA ALA A 17 -40.42 -12.26 21.29
C ALA A 17 -41.03 -13.66 21.29
N SER A 18 -40.36 -14.61 20.66
CA SER A 18 -40.75 -16.02 20.64
C SER A 18 -39.53 -16.92 20.78
N ILE A 19 -39.70 -18.09 21.40
CA ILE A 19 -38.66 -19.13 21.42
C ILE A 19 -38.78 -19.92 20.12
N GLN A 20 -37.67 -19.98 19.37
CA GLN A 20 -37.61 -20.76 18.13
C GLN A 20 -36.42 -21.69 18.12
N THR A 21 -36.59 -22.86 17.51
CA THR A 21 -35.47 -23.77 17.21
C THR A 21 -35.03 -23.53 15.79
N LEU A 22 -33.76 -23.10 15.62
CA LEU A 22 -33.18 -22.84 14.32
C LEU A 22 -32.14 -23.92 14.01
N THR A 23 -32.13 -24.39 12.75
CA THR A 23 -31.11 -25.31 12.24
C THR A 23 -30.20 -24.50 11.30
N GLY A 24 -28.90 -24.60 11.49
CA GLY A 24 -27.94 -23.89 10.67
C GLY A 24 -26.51 -24.06 11.18
N TRP A 25 -25.58 -23.35 10.51
CA TRP A 25 -24.17 -23.38 10.85
C TRP A 25 -23.88 -22.50 12.05
N VAL A 26 -23.09 -23.04 12.98
CA VAL A 26 -22.61 -22.32 14.17
C VAL A 26 -21.08 -22.38 14.15
N ASP A 27 -20.41 -21.25 14.29
CA ASP A 27 -18.96 -21.24 14.42
C ASP A 27 -18.48 -21.74 15.78
N ARG A 28 -17.17 -21.92 15.95
CA ARG A 28 -16.59 -22.42 17.22
C ARG A 28 -16.82 -21.48 18.43
N HIS A 29 -17.22 -20.24 18.18
CA HIS A 29 -17.53 -19.26 19.21
C HIS A 29 -19.01 -19.23 19.60
N GLY A 30 -19.82 -20.09 18.99
CA GLY A 30 -21.26 -20.18 19.22
C GLY A 30 -22.11 -19.18 18.43
N ARG A 31 -21.53 -18.46 17.47
CA ARG A 31 -22.27 -17.52 16.62
C ARG A 31 -23.00 -18.26 15.51
N TYR A 32 -24.29 -18.00 15.37
CA TYR A 32 -25.16 -18.60 14.37
C TYR A 32 -25.06 -17.85 13.03
N TRP A 33 -24.89 -18.59 11.94
CA TRP A 33 -24.66 -18.10 10.58
C TRP A 33 -25.75 -18.54 9.59
N GLY A 34 -26.84 -19.12 10.07
CA GLY A 34 -27.91 -19.63 9.21
C GLY A 34 -27.41 -20.73 8.27
N ASN A 35 -27.65 -20.55 6.97
CA ASN A 35 -27.21 -21.48 5.94
C ASN A 35 -25.82 -21.20 5.37
N ASP A 36 -25.11 -20.19 5.88
CA ASP A 36 -23.79 -19.80 5.40
C ASP A 36 -22.68 -20.60 6.06
N GLU A 37 -22.43 -21.82 5.51
CA GLU A 37 -21.35 -22.68 5.94
C GLU A 37 -19.97 -22.02 5.79
N GLN A 38 -19.76 -21.35 4.66
CA GLN A 38 -18.46 -20.78 4.33
C GLN A 38 -18.06 -19.69 5.35
N GLN A 39 -18.99 -18.82 5.69
CA GLN A 39 -18.75 -17.77 6.66
C GLN A 39 -18.58 -18.32 8.08
N ALA A 40 -19.37 -19.32 8.46
CA ALA A 40 -19.23 -20.00 9.74
C ALA A 40 -17.84 -20.65 9.89
N ARG A 41 -17.39 -21.37 8.85
CA ARG A 41 -16.07 -21.99 8.82
C ARG A 41 -14.95 -20.94 8.83
N TRP A 42 -15.10 -19.86 8.05
CA TRP A 42 -14.13 -18.76 8.02
C TRP A 42 -13.96 -18.12 9.40
N CYS A 43 -15.06 -17.77 10.05
CA CYS A 43 -15.04 -17.15 11.39
C CYS A 43 -14.59 -18.10 12.49
N GLY A 44 -14.87 -19.40 12.33
CA GLY A 44 -14.45 -20.44 13.25
C GLY A 44 -12.99 -20.90 13.09
N ALA A 45 -12.40 -20.73 11.91
CA ALA A 45 -11.05 -21.19 11.63
C ALA A 45 -9.99 -20.20 12.11
N THR A 46 -8.86 -20.71 12.61
CA THR A 46 -7.67 -19.90 12.90
C THR A 46 -6.70 -19.85 11.74
N HIS A 47 -6.65 -20.93 10.95
CA HIS A 47 -5.73 -21.08 9.84
C HIS A 47 -6.45 -21.66 8.62
N ARG A 48 -5.87 -21.43 7.45
CA ARG A 48 -6.32 -21.95 6.16
C ARG A 48 -5.14 -22.38 5.29
N LYS A 49 -5.40 -23.27 4.33
CA LYS A 49 -4.46 -23.57 3.26
C LYS A 49 -4.39 -22.39 2.27
N CYS A 50 -3.26 -22.26 1.61
CA CYS A 50 -3.12 -21.31 0.51
C CYS A 50 -4.16 -21.60 -0.58
N LYS A 51 -4.85 -20.55 -1.06
CA LYS A 51 -5.87 -20.70 -2.10
C LYS A 51 -5.27 -21.03 -3.47
N ASN A 52 -4.08 -20.48 -3.76
CA ASN A 52 -3.43 -20.62 -5.07
C ASN A 52 -2.65 -21.93 -5.19
N LYS A 53 -1.91 -22.29 -4.11
CA LYS A 53 -1.03 -23.45 -4.07
C LYS A 53 -1.21 -24.18 -2.74
N PRO A 54 -2.31 -24.92 -2.57
CA PRO A 54 -2.73 -25.48 -1.25
C PRO A 54 -1.79 -26.56 -0.71
N ASP A 55 -1.03 -27.22 -1.56
CA ASP A 55 -0.15 -28.35 -1.20
C ASP A 55 1.34 -27.97 -1.20
N GLU A 56 1.69 -26.81 -1.77
CA GLU A 56 3.08 -26.30 -1.85
C GLU A 56 3.37 -25.26 -0.78
N HIS A 57 2.38 -24.41 -0.50
CA HIS A 57 2.55 -23.31 0.45
C HIS A 57 2.11 -23.70 1.85
N PRO A 58 2.77 -23.17 2.89
CA PRO A 58 2.41 -23.44 4.26
C PRO A 58 1.00 -22.91 4.58
N ILE A 59 0.36 -23.56 5.56
CA ILE A 59 -0.88 -23.02 6.14
C ILE A 59 -0.57 -21.68 6.83
N HIS A 60 -1.51 -20.75 6.72
CA HIS A 60 -1.37 -19.40 7.30
C HIS A 60 -2.64 -18.99 8.05
N SER A 61 -2.57 -17.96 8.86
CA SER A 61 -3.73 -17.43 9.58
C SER A 61 -4.87 -17.10 8.62
N THR A 62 -6.12 -17.40 9.02
CA THR A 62 -7.32 -17.09 8.25
C THR A 62 -7.41 -15.60 7.92
N HIS A 63 -6.90 -14.72 8.81
CA HIS A 63 -6.95 -13.28 8.69
C HIS A 63 -5.66 -12.65 8.10
N SER A 64 -4.73 -13.48 7.61
CA SER A 64 -3.53 -13.02 6.92
C SER A 64 -3.50 -13.50 5.46
N TYR A 65 -2.57 -12.92 4.70
CA TYR A 65 -2.24 -13.41 3.37
C TYR A 65 -1.22 -14.56 3.44
N CYS A 66 -1.07 -15.29 2.34
CA CYS A 66 -0.02 -16.29 2.19
C CYS A 66 1.30 -15.60 1.86
N GLU A 67 2.26 -15.64 2.77
CA GLU A 67 3.57 -14.97 2.61
C GLU A 67 4.34 -15.49 1.38
N GLU A 68 4.26 -16.79 1.09
CA GLU A 68 4.89 -17.37 -0.09
C GLU A 68 4.30 -16.82 -1.40
N CYS A 69 2.96 -16.75 -1.51
CA CYS A 69 2.33 -16.12 -2.67
C CYS A 69 2.73 -14.65 -2.82
N HIS A 70 2.84 -13.94 -1.71
CA HIS A 70 3.23 -12.54 -1.71
C HIS A 70 4.69 -12.39 -2.16
N ARG A 71 5.59 -13.24 -1.64
CA ARG A 71 6.99 -13.28 -2.06
C ARG A 71 7.15 -13.61 -3.55
N GLU A 72 6.45 -14.65 -4.04
CA GLU A 72 6.47 -15.01 -5.46
C GLU A 72 5.96 -13.86 -6.34
N SER A 73 4.84 -13.26 -5.97
CA SER A 73 4.27 -12.13 -6.71
C SER A 73 5.22 -10.93 -6.77
N ARG A 74 5.95 -10.64 -5.69
CA ARG A 74 6.96 -9.58 -5.66
C ARG A 74 8.14 -9.90 -6.57
N GLN A 75 8.65 -11.13 -6.51
CA GLN A 75 9.73 -11.58 -7.40
C GLN A 75 9.33 -11.48 -8.86
N GLU A 76 8.10 -11.90 -9.21
CA GLU A 76 7.58 -11.77 -10.57
C GLU A 76 7.45 -10.31 -11.01
N THR A 77 6.99 -9.44 -10.11
CA THR A 77 6.86 -8.00 -10.37
C THR A 77 8.23 -7.40 -10.66
N PHE A 78 9.21 -7.64 -9.80
CA PHE A 78 10.58 -7.16 -9.99
C PHE A 78 11.22 -7.69 -11.27
N ALA A 79 10.97 -8.97 -11.59
CA ALA A 79 11.51 -9.60 -12.81
C ALA A 79 10.96 -8.99 -14.12
N LYS A 80 9.74 -8.44 -14.08
CA LYS A 80 9.07 -7.81 -15.23
C LYS A 80 9.39 -6.33 -15.40
N MET A 81 10.05 -5.69 -14.43
CA MET A 81 10.40 -4.27 -14.50
C MET A 81 11.50 -4.04 -15.54
N ASP A 82 11.44 -2.89 -16.20
CA ASP A 82 12.48 -2.46 -17.14
C ASP A 82 13.80 -2.21 -16.39
N ARG A 83 14.91 -2.58 -17.02
CA ARG A 83 16.26 -2.45 -16.45
C ARG A 83 17.02 -1.33 -17.13
N VAL A 84 17.53 -0.39 -16.34
CA VAL A 84 18.24 0.80 -16.82
C VAL A 84 19.57 0.93 -16.09
N VAL A 85 20.63 1.29 -16.83
CA VAL A 85 21.92 1.59 -16.21
C VAL A 85 21.75 2.83 -15.33
N TRP A 86 22.15 2.72 -14.08
CA TRP A 86 22.08 3.83 -13.12
C TRP A 86 22.97 4.99 -13.55
N ALA A 87 22.44 6.20 -13.49
CA ALA A 87 23.14 7.42 -13.86
C ALA A 87 23.28 8.44 -12.72
N GLY A 88 22.98 8.02 -11.47
CA GLY A 88 23.13 8.84 -10.27
C GLY A 88 21.80 9.34 -9.67
N GLU A 89 20.67 8.85 -10.19
CA GLU A 89 19.36 9.13 -9.60
C GLU A 89 19.23 8.51 -8.20
N PRO A 90 18.40 9.07 -7.31
CA PRO A 90 18.09 8.42 -6.05
C PRO A 90 17.54 7.00 -6.26
N LEU A 91 17.90 6.10 -5.36
CA LEU A 91 17.54 4.68 -5.41
C LEU A 91 16.78 4.28 -4.14
N VAL A 92 15.98 3.23 -4.25
CA VAL A 92 15.35 2.54 -3.13
C VAL A 92 15.50 1.04 -3.30
N ILE A 93 15.71 0.30 -2.22
CA ILE A 93 15.63 -1.16 -2.27
C ILE A 93 14.16 -1.55 -2.49
N PHE A 94 13.91 -2.41 -3.47
CA PHE A 94 12.58 -2.89 -3.80
C PHE A 94 11.84 -3.45 -2.58
N ASP A 95 10.62 -2.96 -2.35
CA ASP A 95 9.76 -3.34 -1.24
C ASP A 95 10.36 -3.04 0.16
N SER A 96 11.11 -1.94 0.25
CA SER A 96 11.74 -1.47 1.48
C SER A 96 11.67 0.05 1.55
N ASP A 97 11.93 0.61 2.73
CA ASP A 97 12.05 2.05 2.97
C ASP A 97 13.52 2.51 3.01
N GLN A 98 14.44 1.69 2.48
CA GLN A 98 15.86 2.02 2.43
C GLN A 98 16.17 2.78 1.14
N TYR A 99 16.43 4.09 1.27
CA TYR A 99 16.75 5.01 0.18
C TYR A 99 18.24 5.37 0.17
N PHE A 100 18.76 5.63 -1.04
CA PHE A 100 20.11 6.12 -1.31
C PHE A 100 20.02 7.32 -2.23
N PHE A 101 20.59 8.44 -1.80
CA PHE A 101 20.52 9.69 -2.55
C PHE A 101 21.80 10.00 -3.34
N ASP A 102 22.86 9.22 -3.09
CA ASP A 102 24.16 9.31 -3.75
C ASP A 102 24.89 7.97 -3.74
N ALA A 103 26.00 7.92 -4.46
CA ALA A 103 26.84 6.73 -4.56
C ALA A 103 27.51 6.35 -3.23
N GLU A 104 27.85 7.36 -2.41
CA GLU A 104 28.54 7.15 -1.13
C GLU A 104 27.63 6.40 -0.14
N SER A 105 26.38 6.87 0.01
CA SER A 105 25.40 6.21 0.90
C SER A 105 25.08 4.78 0.50
N LEU A 106 25.04 4.49 -0.81
CA LEU A 106 24.87 3.13 -1.31
C LEU A 106 26.11 2.26 -1.05
N SER A 107 27.30 2.81 -1.28
CA SER A 107 28.57 2.11 -1.04
C SER A 107 28.74 1.77 0.43
N ASP A 108 28.45 2.74 1.33
CA ASP A 108 28.52 2.52 2.77
C ASP A 108 27.56 1.43 3.23
N TYR A 109 26.32 1.47 2.74
CA TYR A 109 25.33 0.44 3.02
C TYR A 109 25.80 -0.95 2.57
N CYS A 110 26.36 -1.05 1.36
CA CYS A 110 26.88 -2.32 0.81
C CYS A 110 28.02 -2.85 1.66
N TRP A 111 28.92 -1.99 2.09
CA TRP A 111 30.03 -2.35 2.97
C TRP A 111 29.56 -2.82 4.35
N GLU A 112 28.69 -2.06 5.00
CA GLU A 112 28.18 -2.39 6.34
C GLU A 112 27.36 -3.69 6.36
N ASN A 113 26.63 -3.98 5.29
CA ASN A 113 25.78 -5.18 5.19
C ASN A 113 26.44 -6.36 4.47
N SER A 114 27.72 -6.23 4.05
CA SER A 114 28.45 -7.27 3.32
C SER A 114 27.70 -7.77 2.06
N VAL A 115 27.13 -6.85 1.29
CA VAL A 115 26.41 -7.14 0.05
C VAL A 115 27.00 -6.34 -1.11
N LEU A 116 27.00 -6.90 -2.32
CA LEU A 116 27.41 -6.16 -3.52
C LEU A 116 26.23 -5.32 -4.05
N PRO A 117 26.49 -4.15 -4.65
CA PRO A 117 25.47 -3.35 -5.33
C PRO A 117 24.64 -4.14 -6.34
N SER A 118 25.29 -5.01 -7.13
CA SER A 118 24.64 -5.87 -8.12
C SER A 118 23.68 -6.92 -7.55
N GLU A 119 23.77 -7.21 -6.25
CA GLU A 119 22.91 -8.18 -5.57
C GLU A 119 21.67 -7.54 -4.96
N LEU A 120 21.65 -6.21 -4.85
CA LEU A 120 20.50 -5.48 -4.35
C LEU A 120 19.44 -5.32 -5.44
N GLN A 121 18.20 -5.42 -5.03
CA GLN A 121 17.05 -5.12 -5.88
C GLN A 121 16.76 -3.61 -5.85
N LEU A 122 17.54 -2.84 -6.61
CA LEU A 122 17.46 -1.38 -6.59
C LEU A 122 16.49 -0.86 -7.64
N ILE A 123 15.64 0.09 -7.22
CA ILE A 123 14.66 0.78 -8.07
C ILE A 123 15.07 2.24 -8.15
N ILE A 124 15.03 2.81 -9.36
CA ILE A 124 15.21 4.24 -9.58
C ILE A 124 14.03 4.99 -8.98
N CYS A 125 14.31 6.08 -8.27
CA CYS A 125 13.28 6.92 -7.67
C CYS A 125 12.97 8.15 -8.52
N GLU A 126 11.71 8.53 -8.50
CA GLU A 126 11.23 9.81 -9.00
C GLU A 126 10.83 10.73 -7.83
N PRO A 127 11.00 12.06 -8.01
CA PRO A 127 10.64 13.01 -6.97
C PRO A 127 9.13 13.21 -6.89
N ASN A 128 8.62 13.26 -5.68
CA ASN A 128 7.23 13.61 -5.40
C ASN A 128 7.15 15.07 -4.94
N TYR A 129 6.38 15.86 -5.65
CA TYR A 129 6.10 17.26 -5.33
C TYR A 129 4.73 17.39 -4.68
N PRO A 130 4.48 18.44 -3.87
CA PRO A 130 3.14 18.73 -3.40
C PRO A 130 2.21 18.94 -4.60
N PRO A 131 0.96 18.43 -4.55
CA PRO A 131 0.00 18.71 -5.61
C PRO A 131 -0.34 20.20 -5.63
N GLU A 132 -0.66 20.73 -6.81
CA GLU A 132 -1.19 22.09 -6.93
C GLU A 132 -2.49 22.19 -6.14
N PHE A 133 -2.72 23.36 -5.53
CA PHE A 133 -3.94 23.65 -4.81
C PHE A 133 -5.04 24.04 -5.78
N ASP A 134 -6.07 23.20 -5.88
CA ASP A 134 -7.26 23.47 -6.68
C ASP A 134 -8.28 24.21 -5.80
N ILE A 135 -8.34 25.53 -6.01
CA ILE A 135 -9.26 26.39 -5.26
C ILE A 135 -10.71 26.22 -5.69
N GLU A 136 -10.97 25.84 -6.95
CA GLU A 136 -12.33 25.58 -7.43
C GLU A 136 -12.89 24.35 -6.73
N GLN A 137 -12.14 23.26 -6.71
CA GLN A 137 -12.52 22.05 -5.96
C GLN A 137 -12.68 22.33 -4.46
N HIS A 138 -11.79 23.14 -3.88
CA HIS A 138 -11.86 23.47 -2.45
C HIS A 138 -13.11 24.28 -2.10
N CYS A 139 -13.58 25.14 -3.00
CA CYS A 139 -14.72 26.03 -2.80
C CYS A 139 -16.02 25.52 -3.46
N GLU A 140 -16.03 24.33 -4.06
CA GLU A 140 -17.17 23.79 -4.82
C GLU A 140 -18.49 23.85 -4.04
N GLU A 141 -18.46 23.53 -2.73
CA GLU A 141 -19.69 23.52 -1.89
C GLU A 141 -20.21 24.93 -1.54
N VAL A 142 -19.41 25.99 -1.71
CA VAL A 142 -19.78 27.36 -1.33
C VAL A 142 -19.92 28.31 -2.53
N ILE A 143 -19.47 27.90 -3.70
CA ILE A 143 -19.73 28.62 -4.96
C ILE A 143 -21.14 28.26 -5.42
N PRO A 144 -22.01 29.26 -5.68
CA PRO A 144 -23.37 29.00 -6.15
C PRO A 144 -23.41 28.27 -7.52
N ASP A 145 -24.43 27.43 -7.73
CA ASP A 145 -24.65 26.76 -9.00
C ASP A 145 -24.65 27.73 -10.18
N GLY A 146 -23.80 27.50 -11.15
CA GLY A 146 -23.67 28.32 -12.35
C GLY A 146 -22.67 29.48 -12.23
N GLU A 147 -22.03 29.64 -11.09
CA GLU A 147 -20.89 30.50 -10.90
C GLU A 147 -19.61 29.69 -10.89
N ASP A 148 -18.45 30.36 -10.99
CA ASP A 148 -17.13 29.73 -11.08
C ASP A 148 -16.11 30.42 -10.15
N TYR A 149 -14.86 30.04 -10.31
CA TYR A 149 -13.69 30.60 -9.62
C TYR A 149 -13.67 32.15 -9.59
N TYR A 150 -14.23 32.85 -10.60
CA TYR A 150 -14.24 34.32 -10.65
C TYR A 150 -15.20 34.95 -9.64
N SER A 151 -16.10 34.19 -9.05
CA SER A 151 -16.96 34.64 -7.94
C SER A 151 -16.20 34.87 -6.65
N LEU A 152 -15.02 34.26 -6.51
CA LEU A 152 -14.14 34.47 -5.37
C LEU A 152 -13.48 35.85 -5.45
N SER A 153 -13.18 36.45 -4.29
CA SER A 153 -12.48 37.74 -4.24
C SER A 153 -11.11 37.66 -4.90
N GLN A 154 -10.67 38.77 -5.50
CA GLN A 154 -9.36 38.86 -6.14
C GLN A 154 -8.22 38.47 -5.17
N GLN A 155 -8.33 38.84 -3.90
CA GLN A 155 -7.31 38.49 -2.88
C GLN A 155 -7.17 36.97 -2.67
N ILE A 156 -8.29 36.24 -2.72
CA ILE A 156 -8.28 34.78 -2.57
C ILE A 156 -7.61 34.14 -3.79
N ARG A 157 -7.96 34.59 -4.99
CA ARG A 157 -7.36 34.11 -6.23
C ARG A 157 -5.86 34.36 -6.28
N ASP A 158 -5.44 35.59 -5.97
CA ASP A 158 -4.01 35.96 -5.93
C ASP A 158 -3.23 35.12 -4.91
N ALA A 159 -3.85 34.80 -3.77
CA ALA A 159 -3.24 33.94 -2.77
C ALA A 159 -3.09 32.48 -3.24
N ALA A 160 -4.10 31.94 -3.95
CA ALA A 160 -4.04 30.61 -4.53
C ALA A 160 -2.96 30.53 -5.63
N ASP A 161 -2.86 31.54 -6.49
CA ASP A 161 -1.83 31.62 -7.53
C ASP A 161 -0.42 31.71 -6.92
N ALA A 162 -0.26 32.51 -5.86
CA ALA A 162 1.01 32.62 -5.14
C ALA A 162 1.40 31.28 -4.47
N LEU A 163 0.43 30.56 -3.90
CA LEU A 163 0.64 29.22 -3.32
C LEU A 163 1.09 28.25 -4.41
N ASN A 164 0.38 28.18 -5.52
CA ASN A 164 0.70 27.27 -6.63
C ASN A 164 2.06 27.58 -7.25
N LYS A 165 2.43 28.85 -7.33
CA LYS A 165 3.77 29.24 -7.73
C LYS A 165 4.83 28.72 -6.74
N ALA A 166 4.60 28.89 -5.43
CA ALA A 166 5.53 28.39 -4.42
C ALA A 166 5.64 26.86 -4.45
N ILE A 167 4.53 26.15 -4.71
CA ILE A 167 4.51 24.69 -4.89
C ILE A 167 5.37 24.28 -6.09
N LYS A 168 5.22 24.93 -7.24
CA LYS A 168 6.02 24.66 -8.45
C LYS A 168 7.52 24.90 -8.28
N GLU A 169 7.87 25.86 -7.44
CA GLU A 169 9.26 26.23 -7.15
C GLU A 169 9.85 25.45 -5.95
N SER A 170 9.05 24.58 -5.30
CA SER A 170 9.48 23.81 -4.13
C SER A 170 10.42 22.67 -4.49
N SER A 171 11.23 22.23 -3.52
CA SER A 171 11.94 20.95 -3.62
C SER A 171 10.97 19.77 -3.45
N PRO A 172 11.34 18.58 -3.94
CA PRO A 172 10.56 17.35 -3.67
C PRO A 172 10.34 17.16 -2.17
N VAL A 173 9.13 16.73 -1.79
CA VAL A 173 8.80 16.41 -0.39
C VAL A 173 9.10 14.96 -0.03
N SER A 174 9.14 14.09 -1.03
CA SER A 174 9.48 12.69 -0.88
C SER A 174 9.94 12.10 -2.21
N TRP A 175 10.30 10.83 -2.19
CA TRP A 175 10.71 10.07 -3.34
C TRP A 175 9.97 8.74 -3.38
N SER A 176 9.67 8.21 -4.56
CA SER A 176 9.05 6.90 -4.76
C SER A 176 9.71 6.17 -5.92
N GLY A 177 9.74 4.83 -5.84
CA GLY A 177 10.24 4.03 -6.97
C GLY A 177 9.39 4.22 -8.21
N ASP A 178 10.02 4.48 -9.35
CA ASP A 178 9.35 4.71 -10.64
C ASP A 178 9.05 3.42 -11.43
N GLY A 179 9.38 2.26 -10.85
CA GLY A 179 9.16 0.94 -11.47
C GLY A 179 10.27 0.50 -12.41
N ARG A 180 11.39 1.22 -12.49
CA ARG A 180 12.59 0.81 -13.25
C ARG A 180 13.68 0.28 -12.33
N VAL A 181 14.22 -0.89 -12.66
CA VAL A 181 15.34 -1.49 -11.92
C VAL A 181 16.64 -0.82 -12.33
N ALA A 182 17.39 -0.34 -11.35
CA ALA A 182 18.73 0.19 -11.57
C ALA A 182 19.75 -0.94 -11.74
N ILE A 183 20.52 -0.89 -12.81
CA ILE A 183 21.74 -1.71 -12.98
C ILE A 183 22.90 -0.88 -12.42
N VAL A 184 23.38 -1.26 -11.25
CA VAL A 184 24.50 -0.61 -10.58
C VAL A 184 25.74 -1.48 -10.70
N SER A 185 26.89 -0.87 -11.05
CA SER A 185 28.17 -1.58 -11.12
C SER A 185 28.80 -1.76 -9.73
N ASP A 186 29.42 -2.90 -9.50
CA ASP A 186 30.18 -3.15 -8.26
C ASP A 186 31.47 -2.32 -8.18
N ASP A 187 31.90 -1.69 -9.31
CA ASP A 187 33.11 -0.84 -9.38
C ASP A 187 33.02 0.41 -8.47
N MET A 188 31.82 0.70 -7.91
CA MET A 188 31.69 1.75 -6.88
C MET A 188 32.36 1.35 -5.54
N LEU A 189 32.59 0.06 -5.32
CA LEU A 189 33.40 -0.47 -4.22
C LEU A 189 34.83 -0.71 -4.70
N THR A 190 35.80 -0.53 -3.82
CA THR A 190 37.20 -0.88 -4.13
C THR A 190 37.37 -2.39 -4.27
N ASP A 191 38.40 -2.82 -5.02
CA ASP A 191 38.70 -4.25 -5.18
C ASP A 191 38.91 -4.97 -3.83
N GLU A 192 39.47 -4.27 -2.83
CA GLU A 192 39.65 -4.79 -1.49
C GLU A 192 38.31 -5.00 -0.79
N GLN A 193 37.40 -4.03 -0.87
CA GLN A 193 36.06 -4.13 -0.30
C GLN A 193 35.25 -5.26 -0.95
N GLN A 194 35.27 -5.36 -2.27
CA GLN A 194 34.61 -6.46 -2.99
C GLN A 194 35.15 -7.83 -2.56
N ALA A 195 36.47 -7.96 -2.48
CA ALA A 195 37.11 -9.21 -2.06
C ALA A 195 36.74 -9.58 -0.61
N GLU A 196 36.69 -8.62 0.31
CA GLU A 196 36.30 -8.84 1.70
C GLU A 196 34.86 -9.27 1.85
N ILE A 197 33.92 -8.60 1.14
CA ILE A 197 32.52 -8.99 1.07
C ILE A 197 32.36 -10.42 0.57
N MET A 198 33.10 -10.77 -0.50
CA MET A 198 33.04 -12.12 -1.08
C MET A 198 33.64 -13.19 -0.16
N ASN A 199 34.70 -12.88 0.54
CA ASN A 199 35.38 -13.81 1.46
C ASN A 199 34.65 -13.99 2.80
N GLY A 200 33.96 -12.98 3.29
CA GLY A 200 33.18 -13.03 4.54
C GLY A 200 31.94 -13.93 4.50
N ARG A 201 31.61 -14.52 3.34
CA ARG A 201 30.45 -15.40 3.09
C ARG A 201 30.79 -16.91 3.17
N VAL A 202 32.00 -17.29 3.54
CA VAL A 202 32.47 -18.69 3.65
C VAL A 202 32.20 -19.24 5.03
#